data_859aa889cba56a227cdc2dd46c4cf903
#
_entry.id   859aa889cba56a227cdc2dd46c4cf903
#
_cell.length_a   1.000
_cell.length_b   1.000
_cell.length_c   1.000
_cell.angle_alpha   90.00
_cell.angle_beta   90.00
_cell.angle_gamma   90.00
#
_symmetry.space_group_name_H-M   'P 1'
#
loop_
_entity.id
_entity.type
_entity.pdbx_description
1 polymer ?
#
loop_
_entity_poly.entity_id
_entity_poly.type
_entity_poly.pdbx_seq_one_letter_code
_entity_poly.pdbx_strand_id
1 'polypeptide(L)'
;MLTNLVAILRQAELISATQEQAVVTKVSASGTSVPEALLGLGIFHAQELTEQLSHIFGLPETDLSRYDYANLCQQLGLRELITRYDALPIAKQGNLLLLAVSDPTLLQAEEEFRFATGLQVELALADHRALQAAIRRLYGRSIQGAANQGKEISQDELANLVKVSDDELQSIEDLSQDDSPVSRFINQVLLDAVRKGASDIHFEPYEAQYRIRLRCDGILVETQQPASHLSRRLAARIKILSKLDIAERRLPQDGRIKLRLSRDTAIDMRVSTLPTLWGEKIVLRLLDSSAANLDIDKLGYNPQQKQLYLNALKRPQGMILMTGPTGSGKTVSLYTGLRILNTSQINISTAEDPVEINLSGINQVQVQPKIGFGFAEALRSFLRQDPDVVMVGEIRDLETAEIAVKAAQTGHLVLSTLHTNSAAETVIRLANMGVEPFNLASSLSLIIAQRLARRLCKHCKIAVRPSALLQSQFAFQPNEILYEANAAGCNECTGGYSGRVGIYEVMAFNTELAEAIMQRASIHQIERLAKANGMQTLQESGLEKLREGITSFAELQRVLYF
;
A
#
# COMPACT_ATOMS: atom_id res chain seq x y z
N MET A 1 -18.88 -20.26 -20.14
CA MET A 1 -20.14 -20.89 -19.72
C MET A 1 -21.27 -20.04 -20.27
N LEU A 2 -22.17 -20.62 -21.06
CA LEU A 2 -23.38 -19.95 -21.53
C LEU A 2 -24.18 -19.51 -20.33
N THR A 3 -24.54 -18.24 -20.26
CA THR A 3 -25.26 -17.66 -19.14
C THR A 3 -26.59 -18.37 -18.95
N ASN A 4 -26.87 -18.86 -17.76
CA ASN A 4 -28.10 -19.58 -17.41
C ASN A 4 -29.37 -18.85 -17.89
N LEU A 5 -29.37 -17.52 -17.85
CA LEU A 5 -30.53 -16.71 -18.23
C LEU A 5 -30.96 -16.92 -19.68
N VAL A 6 -30.02 -16.95 -20.65
CA VAL A 6 -30.33 -17.13 -22.09
C VAL A 6 -30.92 -18.52 -22.32
N ALA A 7 -30.39 -19.55 -21.67
CA ALA A 7 -30.89 -20.92 -21.77
C ALA A 7 -32.31 -21.04 -21.19
N ILE A 8 -32.61 -20.38 -20.07
CA ILE A 8 -33.94 -20.38 -19.42
C ILE A 8 -34.96 -19.67 -20.31
N LEU A 9 -34.62 -18.50 -20.88
CA LEU A 9 -35.50 -17.79 -21.80
C LEU A 9 -35.78 -18.59 -23.07
N ARG A 10 -34.80 -19.35 -23.52
CA ARG A 10 -34.97 -20.27 -24.67
C ARG A 10 -35.88 -21.43 -24.32
N GLN A 11 -35.73 -22.03 -23.15
CA GLN A 11 -36.57 -23.13 -22.68
C GLN A 11 -38.03 -22.68 -22.42
N ALA A 12 -38.21 -21.40 -22.03
CA ALA A 12 -39.53 -20.80 -21.88
C ALA A 12 -40.15 -20.33 -23.22
N GLU A 13 -39.52 -20.64 -24.35
CA GLU A 13 -39.95 -20.27 -25.73
C GLU A 13 -40.10 -18.75 -25.95
N LEU A 14 -39.48 -17.92 -25.12
CA LEU A 14 -39.51 -16.46 -25.21
C LEU A 14 -38.51 -15.89 -26.22
N ILE A 15 -37.51 -16.66 -26.59
CA ILE A 15 -36.51 -16.31 -27.61
C ILE A 15 -36.32 -17.46 -28.59
N SER A 16 -36.05 -17.14 -29.86
CA SER A 16 -35.74 -18.13 -30.88
C SER A 16 -34.25 -18.57 -30.84
N ALA A 17 -33.89 -19.69 -31.48
CA ALA A 17 -32.52 -20.14 -31.55
C ALA A 17 -31.57 -19.13 -32.25
N THR A 18 -32.08 -18.38 -33.20
CA THR A 18 -31.34 -17.32 -33.90
C THR A 18 -31.07 -16.11 -32.97
N GLN A 19 -32.05 -15.74 -32.14
CA GLN A 19 -31.92 -14.68 -31.16
C GLN A 19 -30.95 -15.09 -30.02
N GLU A 20 -31.05 -16.34 -29.55
CA GLU A 20 -30.09 -16.91 -28.59
C GLU A 20 -28.64 -16.74 -29.07
N GLN A 21 -28.37 -17.16 -30.32
CA GLN A 21 -27.03 -17.08 -30.90
C GLN A 21 -26.55 -15.63 -31.08
N ALA A 22 -27.46 -14.71 -31.41
CA ALA A 22 -27.16 -13.28 -31.52
C ALA A 22 -26.81 -12.66 -30.15
N VAL A 23 -27.54 -13.02 -29.06
CA VAL A 23 -27.25 -12.57 -27.71
C VAL A 23 -25.90 -13.09 -27.22
N VAL A 24 -25.64 -14.38 -27.38
CA VAL A 24 -24.36 -15.01 -27.00
C VAL A 24 -23.18 -14.38 -27.73
N THR A 25 -23.32 -14.14 -29.03
CA THR A 25 -22.28 -13.49 -29.83
C THR A 25 -22.03 -12.05 -29.34
N LYS A 26 -23.08 -11.30 -29.06
CA LYS A 26 -22.97 -9.92 -28.57
C LYS A 26 -22.34 -9.85 -27.19
N VAL A 27 -22.76 -10.69 -26.25
CA VAL A 27 -22.16 -10.78 -24.90
C VAL A 27 -20.68 -11.14 -24.98
N SER A 28 -20.31 -12.14 -25.82
CA SER A 28 -18.93 -12.57 -26.00
C SER A 28 -18.04 -11.51 -26.67
N ALA A 29 -18.60 -10.72 -27.60
CA ALA A 29 -17.85 -9.70 -28.34
C ALA A 29 -17.68 -8.38 -27.58
N SER A 30 -18.68 -7.98 -26.79
CA SER A 30 -18.72 -6.67 -26.12
C SER A 30 -18.60 -6.72 -24.59
N GLY A 31 -18.61 -7.91 -23.97
CA GLY A 31 -18.56 -8.06 -22.50
C GLY A 31 -19.78 -7.48 -21.77
N THR A 32 -20.89 -7.19 -22.48
CA THR A 32 -22.11 -6.64 -21.88
C THR A 32 -22.91 -7.69 -21.15
N SER A 33 -23.72 -7.27 -20.15
CA SER A 33 -24.62 -8.18 -19.45
C SER A 33 -25.71 -8.75 -20.37
N VAL A 34 -26.27 -9.91 -20.01
CA VAL A 34 -27.34 -10.52 -20.82
C VAL A 34 -28.58 -9.63 -20.93
N PRO A 35 -29.10 -9.02 -19.85
CA PRO A 35 -30.19 -8.07 -19.95
C PRO A 35 -29.88 -6.91 -20.91
N GLU A 36 -28.68 -6.33 -20.84
CA GLU A 36 -28.27 -5.26 -21.74
C GLU A 36 -28.19 -5.72 -23.20
N ALA A 37 -27.70 -6.93 -23.46
CA ALA A 37 -27.63 -7.49 -24.81
C ALA A 37 -29.03 -7.75 -25.39
N LEU A 38 -29.98 -8.28 -24.59
CA LEU A 38 -31.37 -8.51 -24.98
C LEU A 38 -32.07 -7.20 -25.36
N LEU A 39 -31.94 -6.17 -24.52
CA LEU A 39 -32.49 -4.83 -24.76
C LEU A 39 -31.84 -4.14 -25.95
N GLY A 40 -30.52 -4.27 -26.10
CA GLY A 40 -29.76 -3.66 -27.19
C GLY A 40 -29.93 -4.32 -28.54
N LEU A 41 -30.45 -5.56 -28.62
CA LEU A 41 -30.86 -6.26 -29.84
C LEU A 41 -32.35 -6.04 -30.15
N GLY A 42 -33.10 -5.32 -29.28
CA GLY A 42 -34.52 -5.08 -29.46
C GLY A 42 -35.39 -6.34 -29.34
N ILE A 43 -34.89 -7.38 -28.65
CA ILE A 43 -35.63 -8.64 -28.45
C ILE A 43 -36.75 -8.43 -27.40
N PHE A 44 -36.48 -7.60 -26.39
CA PHE A 44 -37.46 -7.19 -25.37
C PHE A 44 -37.40 -5.69 -25.14
N HIS A 45 -38.51 -5.12 -24.65
CA HIS A 45 -38.51 -3.84 -23.94
C HIS A 45 -38.13 -4.06 -22.47
N ALA A 46 -37.59 -3.03 -21.81
CA ALA A 46 -37.03 -3.17 -20.45
C ALA A 46 -38.10 -3.62 -19.44
N GLN A 47 -39.28 -3.06 -19.47
CA GLN A 47 -40.40 -3.44 -18.59
C GLN A 47 -40.90 -4.86 -18.90
N GLU A 48 -41.04 -5.19 -20.17
CA GLU A 48 -41.47 -6.52 -20.64
C GLU A 48 -40.51 -7.62 -20.18
N LEU A 49 -39.18 -7.40 -20.27
CA LEU A 49 -38.19 -8.32 -19.75
C LEU A 49 -38.35 -8.56 -18.25
N THR A 50 -38.56 -7.47 -17.47
CA THR A 50 -38.76 -7.56 -16.02
C THR A 50 -40.01 -8.37 -15.67
N GLU A 51 -41.13 -8.14 -16.33
CA GLU A 51 -42.39 -8.88 -16.15
C GLU A 51 -42.21 -10.38 -16.48
N GLN A 52 -41.55 -10.71 -17.59
CA GLN A 52 -41.30 -12.11 -17.96
C GLN A 52 -40.40 -12.82 -16.95
N LEU A 53 -39.34 -12.16 -16.48
CA LEU A 53 -38.46 -12.71 -15.45
C LEU A 53 -39.18 -12.88 -14.11
N SER A 54 -40.04 -11.94 -13.73
CA SER A 54 -40.89 -12.05 -12.52
C SER A 54 -41.79 -13.28 -12.58
N HIS A 55 -42.39 -13.55 -13.72
CA HIS A 55 -43.22 -14.74 -13.94
C HIS A 55 -42.43 -16.06 -13.87
N ILE A 56 -41.23 -16.10 -14.50
CA ILE A 56 -40.44 -17.33 -14.57
C ILE A 56 -39.81 -17.67 -13.21
N PHE A 57 -39.30 -16.69 -12.50
CA PHE A 57 -38.57 -16.91 -11.24
C PHE A 57 -39.43 -16.73 -9.99
N GLY A 58 -40.66 -16.25 -10.12
CA GLY A 58 -41.56 -16.00 -8.98
C GLY A 58 -41.06 -14.90 -8.05
N LEU A 59 -40.23 -13.98 -8.56
CA LEU A 59 -39.65 -12.89 -7.78
C LEU A 59 -40.52 -11.61 -7.90
N PRO A 60 -40.65 -10.82 -6.82
CA PRO A 60 -41.42 -9.58 -6.87
C PRO A 60 -40.72 -8.52 -7.72
N GLU A 61 -41.51 -7.80 -8.50
CA GLU A 61 -41.04 -6.58 -9.18
C GLU A 61 -40.92 -5.43 -8.20
N THR A 62 -39.91 -4.60 -8.39
CA THR A 62 -39.66 -3.47 -7.51
C THR A 62 -39.40 -2.17 -8.28
N ASP A 63 -40.00 -1.10 -7.78
CA ASP A 63 -39.77 0.27 -8.26
C ASP A 63 -38.76 0.96 -7.33
N LEU A 64 -37.56 1.20 -7.85
CA LEU A 64 -36.44 1.78 -7.09
C LEU A 64 -36.76 3.19 -6.54
N SER A 65 -37.72 3.92 -7.13
CA SER A 65 -38.10 5.25 -6.67
C SER A 65 -38.72 5.27 -5.28
N ARG A 66 -39.20 4.12 -4.80
CA ARG A 66 -39.88 3.98 -3.49
C ARG A 66 -38.94 3.77 -2.32
N TYR A 67 -37.63 3.65 -2.57
CA TYR A 67 -36.64 3.30 -1.55
C TYR A 67 -35.56 4.35 -1.40
N ASP A 68 -35.13 4.61 -0.16
CA ASP A 68 -33.93 5.42 0.13
C ASP A 68 -32.66 4.53 0.10
N TYR A 69 -32.40 3.95 -1.07
CA TYR A 69 -31.25 3.07 -1.28
C TYR A 69 -29.92 3.82 -1.16
N ALA A 70 -29.90 5.15 -1.34
CA ALA A 70 -28.68 5.94 -1.28
C ALA A 70 -28.06 5.91 0.12
N ASN A 71 -28.87 6.17 1.14
CA ASN A 71 -28.44 6.13 2.54
C ASN A 71 -28.03 4.70 2.96
N LEU A 72 -28.83 3.70 2.57
CA LEU A 72 -28.54 2.30 2.87
C LEU A 72 -27.20 1.84 2.25
N CYS A 73 -26.95 2.15 0.97
CA CYS A 73 -25.71 1.81 0.29
C CYS A 73 -24.48 2.50 0.90
N GLN A 74 -24.65 3.74 1.38
CA GLN A 74 -23.60 4.47 2.09
C GLN A 74 -23.27 3.80 3.44
N GLN A 75 -24.28 3.36 4.19
CA GLN A 75 -24.10 2.66 5.46
C GLN A 75 -23.45 1.28 5.30
N LEU A 76 -23.82 0.55 4.25
CA LEU A 76 -23.29 -0.79 4.00
C LEU A 76 -21.88 -0.78 3.38
N GLY A 77 -21.50 0.29 2.66
CA GLY A 77 -20.16 0.43 2.08
C GLY A 77 -19.81 -0.58 0.97
N LEU A 78 -20.81 -1.22 0.35
CA LEU A 78 -20.65 -2.34 -0.59
C LEU A 78 -20.52 -1.90 -2.06
N ARG A 79 -19.94 -0.73 -2.33
CA ARG A 79 -19.83 -0.14 -3.68
C ARG A 79 -19.35 -1.14 -4.74
N GLU A 80 -18.33 -1.94 -4.40
CA GLU A 80 -17.72 -2.87 -5.35
C GLU A 80 -18.63 -4.04 -5.72
N LEU A 81 -19.34 -4.61 -4.74
CA LEU A 81 -20.31 -5.66 -4.99
C LEU A 81 -21.49 -5.13 -5.83
N ILE A 82 -21.97 -3.94 -5.50
CA ILE A 82 -23.06 -3.28 -6.23
C ILE A 82 -22.68 -3.06 -7.70
N THR A 83 -21.46 -2.58 -7.96
CA THR A 83 -20.99 -2.31 -9.34
C THR A 83 -20.59 -3.56 -10.11
N ARG A 84 -20.12 -4.61 -9.42
CA ARG A 84 -19.71 -5.88 -10.04
C ARG A 84 -20.90 -6.70 -10.51
N TYR A 85 -21.93 -6.78 -9.69
CA TYR A 85 -23.09 -7.65 -9.95
C TYR A 85 -24.28 -6.92 -10.54
N ASP A 86 -24.16 -5.60 -10.76
CA ASP A 86 -25.31 -4.76 -11.12
C ASP A 86 -26.53 -5.01 -10.20
N ALA A 87 -26.23 -5.14 -8.88
CA ALA A 87 -27.20 -5.49 -7.85
C ALA A 87 -27.20 -4.42 -6.76
N LEU A 88 -28.39 -3.89 -6.41
CA LEU A 88 -28.54 -2.74 -5.53
C LEU A 88 -29.28 -3.09 -4.25
N PRO A 89 -28.68 -2.96 -3.05
CA PRO A 89 -29.39 -3.02 -1.79
C PRO A 89 -30.45 -1.89 -1.69
N ILE A 90 -31.72 -2.25 -1.56
CA ILE A 90 -32.83 -1.28 -1.57
C ILE A 90 -33.54 -1.11 -0.23
N ALA A 91 -33.58 -2.18 0.59
CA ALA A 91 -34.17 -2.14 1.92
C ALA A 91 -33.47 -3.11 2.88
N LYS A 92 -33.46 -2.77 4.17
CA LYS A 92 -33.01 -3.62 5.25
C LYS A 92 -34.09 -3.67 6.33
N GLN A 93 -34.58 -4.88 6.65
CA GLN A 93 -35.57 -5.11 7.70
C GLN A 93 -35.06 -6.19 8.67
N GLY A 94 -34.61 -5.76 9.84
CA GLY A 94 -34.03 -6.70 10.82
C GLY A 94 -32.80 -7.43 10.24
N ASN A 95 -32.91 -8.75 10.07
CA ASN A 95 -31.86 -9.61 9.51
C ASN A 95 -32.01 -9.87 8.00
N LEU A 96 -32.91 -9.17 7.32
CA LEU A 96 -33.22 -9.36 5.90
C LEU A 96 -32.72 -8.15 5.10
N LEU A 97 -32.02 -8.41 3.99
CA LEU A 97 -31.59 -7.43 3.00
C LEU A 97 -32.32 -7.69 1.68
N LEU A 98 -33.08 -6.73 1.20
CA LEU A 98 -33.72 -6.79 -0.11
C LEU A 98 -32.75 -6.26 -1.16
N LEU A 99 -32.40 -7.09 -2.15
CA LEU A 99 -31.42 -6.82 -3.19
C LEU A 99 -32.14 -6.73 -4.55
N ALA A 100 -32.12 -5.58 -5.18
CA ALA A 100 -32.65 -5.38 -6.53
C ALA A 100 -31.63 -5.84 -7.58
N VAL A 101 -32.09 -6.70 -8.50
CA VAL A 101 -31.28 -7.26 -9.59
C VAL A 101 -32.05 -7.20 -10.92
N SER A 102 -31.33 -7.21 -12.04
CA SER A 102 -31.93 -7.35 -13.37
C SER A 102 -31.68 -8.73 -14.00
N ASP A 103 -30.78 -9.52 -13.42
CA ASP A 103 -30.53 -10.92 -13.77
C ASP A 103 -30.58 -11.80 -12.53
N PRO A 104 -31.68 -12.56 -12.32
CA PRO A 104 -31.85 -13.39 -11.14
C PRO A 104 -31.04 -14.69 -11.16
N THR A 105 -30.36 -14.99 -12.26
CA THR A 105 -29.51 -16.20 -12.38
C THR A 105 -28.12 -16.03 -11.77
N LEU A 106 -27.77 -14.84 -11.35
CA LEU A 106 -26.50 -14.51 -10.69
C LEU A 106 -26.51 -14.89 -9.22
N LEU A 107 -26.61 -16.20 -8.91
CA LEU A 107 -26.62 -16.73 -7.53
C LEU A 107 -25.40 -16.28 -6.72
N GLN A 108 -24.28 -16.01 -7.36
CA GLN A 108 -23.08 -15.50 -6.73
C GLN A 108 -23.30 -14.11 -6.09
N ALA A 109 -24.15 -13.27 -6.68
CA ALA A 109 -24.48 -11.96 -6.11
C ALA A 109 -25.17 -12.13 -4.74
N GLU A 110 -26.19 -12.99 -4.65
CA GLU A 110 -26.88 -13.28 -3.40
C GLU A 110 -25.92 -13.79 -2.32
N GLU A 111 -25.06 -14.76 -2.68
CA GLU A 111 -24.10 -15.35 -1.75
C GLU A 111 -23.07 -14.33 -1.25
N GLU A 112 -22.53 -13.48 -2.12
CA GLU A 112 -21.53 -12.49 -1.73
C GLU A 112 -22.12 -11.34 -0.91
N PHE A 113 -23.34 -10.89 -1.24
CA PHE A 113 -24.03 -9.89 -0.41
C PHE A 113 -24.40 -10.46 0.97
N ARG A 114 -24.87 -11.71 1.04
CA ARG A 114 -25.10 -12.43 2.31
C ARG A 114 -23.81 -12.57 3.11
N PHE A 115 -22.72 -12.91 2.44
CA PHE A 115 -21.42 -13.03 3.07
C PHE A 115 -20.91 -11.70 3.62
N ALA A 116 -20.96 -10.63 2.82
CA ALA A 116 -20.43 -9.32 3.20
C ALA A 116 -21.23 -8.64 4.31
N THR A 117 -22.55 -8.90 4.38
CA THR A 117 -23.42 -8.23 5.34
C THR A 117 -23.77 -9.10 6.56
N GLY A 118 -23.68 -10.41 6.45
CA GLY A 118 -24.18 -11.34 7.45
C GLY A 118 -25.71 -11.43 7.53
N LEU A 119 -26.41 -10.78 6.59
CA LEU A 119 -27.89 -10.75 6.53
C LEU A 119 -28.40 -11.84 5.59
N GLN A 120 -29.65 -12.25 5.78
CA GLN A 120 -30.36 -13.01 4.76
C GLN A 120 -30.66 -12.09 3.59
N VAL A 121 -30.46 -12.56 2.35
CA VAL A 121 -30.69 -11.78 1.14
C VAL A 121 -31.92 -12.32 0.42
N GLU A 122 -32.86 -11.44 0.09
CA GLU A 122 -33.97 -11.72 -0.82
C GLU A 122 -33.80 -10.90 -2.09
N LEU A 123 -34.09 -11.50 -3.24
CA LEU A 123 -33.98 -10.85 -4.53
C LEU A 123 -35.33 -10.21 -4.92
N ALA A 124 -35.26 -9.03 -5.52
CA ALA A 124 -36.38 -8.38 -6.19
C ALA A 124 -35.95 -7.95 -7.59
N LEU A 125 -36.80 -8.07 -8.57
CA LEU A 125 -36.51 -7.67 -9.95
C LEU A 125 -36.75 -6.19 -10.16
N ALA A 126 -35.77 -5.52 -10.74
CA ALA A 126 -35.86 -4.12 -11.13
C ALA A 126 -35.58 -3.96 -12.64
N ASP A 127 -36.22 -2.96 -13.24
CA ASP A 127 -35.91 -2.56 -14.60
C ASP A 127 -34.40 -2.32 -14.79
N HIS A 128 -33.79 -2.96 -15.78
CA HIS A 128 -32.33 -2.91 -15.98
C HIS A 128 -31.82 -1.47 -16.18
N ARG A 129 -32.54 -0.65 -16.93
CA ARG A 129 -32.13 0.75 -17.20
C ARG A 129 -32.28 1.62 -15.94
N ALA A 130 -33.33 1.39 -15.16
CA ALA A 130 -33.54 2.08 -13.89
C ALA A 130 -32.48 1.70 -12.87
N LEU A 131 -32.12 0.41 -12.79
CA LEU A 131 -31.07 -0.11 -11.92
C LEU A 131 -29.69 0.48 -12.27
N GLN A 132 -29.32 0.45 -13.55
CA GLN A 132 -28.09 1.07 -14.04
C GLN A 132 -28.05 2.59 -13.79
N ALA A 133 -29.18 3.29 -13.98
CA ALA A 133 -29.26 4.72 -13.69
C ALA A 133 -29.09 5.02 -12.20
N ALA A 134 -29.66 4.19 -11.31
CA ALA A 134 -29.50 4.30 -9.85
C ALA A 134 -28.05 4.07 -9.42
N ILE A 135 -27.40 3.02 -9.91
CA ILE A 135 -25.99 2.72 -9.64
C ILE A 135 -25.07 3.86 -10.16
N ARG A 136 -25.33 4.38 -11.36
CA ARG A 136 -24.60 5.53 -11.90
C ARG A 136 -24.81 6.81 -11.08
N ARG A 137 -25.98 7.02 -10.55
CA ARG A 137 -26.28 8.19 -9.68
C ARG A 137 -25.52 8.13 -8.36
N LEU A 138 -25.40 6.93 -7.76
CA LEU A 138 -24.71 6.72 -6.49
C LEU A 138 -23.20 6.84 -6.61
N TYR A 139 -22.62 6.29 -7.68
CA TYR A 139 -21.17 6.08 -7.74
C TYR A 139 -20.45 6.83 -8.87
N GLY A 140 -21.18 7.62 -9.66
CA GLY A 140 -20.62 8.54 -10.64
C GLY A 140 -20.07 7.90 -11.93
N ARG A 141 -19.80 8.73 -12.93
CA ARG A 141 -19.30 8.40 -14.28
C ARG A 141 -17.89 7.76 -14.26
N SER A 142 -17.71 6.53 -13.85
CA SER A 142 -16.38 5.90 -13.85
C SER A 142 -16.23 4.63 -14.69
N ILE A 143 -17.23 4.25 -15.48
CA ILE A 143 -17.16 2.99 -16.24
C ILE A 143 -17.07 3.19 -17.78
N GLN A 144 -17.22 4.39 -18.30
CA GLN A 144 -17.10 4.63 -19.75
C GLN A 144 -15.84 5.35 -20.22
N GLY A 145 -14.89 5.67 -19.33
CA GLY A 145 -13.63 6.35 -19.67
C GLY A 145 -12.36 5.49 -19.54
N ALA A 146 -12.46 4.27 -19.05
CA ALA A 146 -11.31 3.36 -18.86
C ALA A 146 -11.24 2.20 -19.87
N ALA A 147 -12.08 2.20 -20.90
CA ALA A 147 -12.09 1.16 -21.92
C ALA A 147 -11.00 1.32 -23.01
N ASN A 148 -9.96 2.12 -22.74
CA ASN A 148 -8.77 2.13 -23.59
C ASN A 148 -7.53 2.46 -22.75
N GLN A 149 -6.92 1.44 -22.20
CA GLN A 149 -5.54 1.20 -21.78
C GLN A 149 -5.49 0.49 -20.41
N GLY A 150 -5.65 -0.82 -20.45
CA GLY A 150 -5.40 -1.71 -19.33
C GLY A 150 -6.25 -2.96 -19.50
N LYS A 151 -5.67 -4.07 -19.92
CA LYS A 151 -6.35 -5.37 -19.95
C LYS A 151 -7.02 -5.61 -18.61
N GLU A 152 -8.35 -5.64 -18.58
CA GLU A 152 -9.11 -6.20 -17.45
C GLU A 152 -8.66 -7.65 -17.28
N ILE A 153 -8.18 -7.94 -16.06
CA ILE A 153 -7.84 -9.29 -15.67
C ILE A 153 -9.17 -10.04 -15.52
N SER A 154 -9.38 -11.07 -16.33
CA SER A 154 -10.58 -11.92 -16.28
C SER A 154 -10.67 -12.69 -14.95
N GLN A 155 -11.88 -13.14 -14.56
CA GLN A 155 -12.06 -13.94 -13.34
C GLN A 155 -11.21 -15.24 -13.35
N ASP A 156 -10.94 -15.82 -14.50
CA ASP A 156 -10.02 -16.96 -14.64
C ASP A 156 -8.56 -16.58 -14.45
N GLU A 157 -8.18 -15.34 -14.77
CA GLU A 157 -6.86 -14.78 -14.44
C GLU A 157 -6.75 -14.46 -12.95
N LEU A 158 -7.82 -14.05 -12.28
CA LEU A 158 -7.85 -13.83 -10.82
C LEU A 158 -7.66 -15.14 -10.02
N ALA A 159 -8.30 -16.23 -10.45
CA ALA A 159 -8.13 -17.55 -9.83
C ALA A 159 -6.70 -18.11 -10.00
N ASN A 160 -6.01 -17.70 -11.07
CA ASN A 160 -4.62 -18.08 -11.31
C ASN A 160 -3.59 -17.14 -10.67
N LEU A 161 -4.02 -16.02 -10.07
CA LEU A 161 -3.13 -15.00 -9.49
C LEU A 161 -2.57 -15.36 -8.12
N VAL A 162 -3.20 -16.30 -7.40
CA VAL A 162 -2.69 -16.81 -6.11
C VAL A 162 -2.09 -18.19 -6.33
N LYS A 163 -0.97 -18.27 -7.06
CA LYS A 163 -0.15 -19.49 -7.05
C LYS A 163 0.92 -19.35 -5.98
N VAL A 164 0.87 -20.26 -5.01
CA VAL A 164 1.98 -20.53 -4.09
C VAL A 164 3.17 -20.99 -4.95
N SER A 165 4.34 -20.41 -4.77
CA SER A 165 5.54 -20.80 -5.50
C SER A 165 5.83 -22.29 -5.28
N ASP A 166 5.69 -23.07 -6.36
CA ASP A 166 6.08 -24.47 -6.40
C ASP A 166 7.61 -24.57 -6.61
N ASP A 167 8.35 -24.50 -5.51
CA ASP A 167 9.60 -25.25 -5.37
C ASP A 167 9.42 -26.10 -4.11
N GLU A 168 9.28 -27.42 -4.31
CA GLU A 168 9.03 -28.47 -3.31
C GLU A 168 7.62 -28.55 -2.72
N LEU A 169 6.64 -29.06 -3.46
CA LEU A 169 5.48 -29.74 -2.86
C LEU A 169 4.79 -30.66 -3.88
N GLN A 170 5.17 -31.92 -3.89
CA GLN A 170 4.27 -33.02 -4.19
C GLN A 170 3.27 -33.11 -3.02
N SER A 171 1.97 -33.10 -3.33
CA SER A 171 0.83 -33.38 -2.45
C SER A 171 0.13 -32.22 -1.72
N ILE A 172 -0.26 -31.15 -2.43
CA ILE A 172 -1.47 -30.39 -2.06
C ILE A 172 -2.16 -29.96 -3.36
N GLU A 173 -2.81 -30.89 -4.01
CA GLU A 173 -3.43 -30.69 -5.33
C GLU A 173 -4.77 -29.92 -5.31
N ASP A 174 -5.28 -29.46 -4.16
CA ASP A 174 -6.68 -28.99 -4.09
C ASP A 174 -6.90 -27.58 -3.55
N LEU A 175 -5.87 -26.82 -3.21
CA LEU A 175 -6.04 -25.51 -2.58
C LEU A 175 -6.11 -24.32 -3.55
N SER A 176 -5.67 -24.50 -4.80
CA SER A 176 -5.78 -23.49 -5.86
C SER A 176 -7.17 -23.41 -6.51
N GLN A 177 -8.03 -24.41 -6.27
CA GLN A 177 -9.40 -24.51 -6.79
C GLN A 177 -10.49 -24.16 -5.76
N ASP A 178 -10.12 -23.67 -4.56
CA ASP A 178 -11.10 -23.25 -3.56
C ASP A 178 -11.76 -21.93 -3.96
N ASP A 179 -12.82 -22.04 -4.73
CA ASP A 179 -13.70 -20.96 -5.18
C ASP A 179 -14.70 -20.54 -4.08
N SER A 180 -14.31 -20.77 -2.82
CA SER A 180 -15.15 -20.41 -1.68
C SER A 180 -15.31 -18.89 -1.57
N PRO A 181 -16.45 -18.40 -1.06
CA PRO A 181 -16.68 -16.98 -0.83
C PRO A 181 -15.59 -16.30 0.00
N VAL A 182 -15.00 -17.04 0.97
CA VAL A 182 -13.89 -16.54 1.81
C VAL A 182 -12.63 -16.30 1.00
N SER A 183 -12.28 -17.21 0.10
CA SER A 183 -11.09 -17.09 -0.76
C SER A 183 -11.24 -15.94 -1.74
N ARG A 184 -12.39 -15.83 -2.39
CA ARG A 184 -12.69 -14.69 -3.29
C ARG A 184 -12.63 -13.35 -2.56
N PHE A 185 -13.19 -13.29 -1.34
CA PHE A 185 -13.15 -12.09 -0.52
C PHE A 185 -11.71 -11.66 -0.15
N ILE A 186 -10.87 -12.60 0.30
CA ILE A 186 -9.46 -12.30 0.62
C ILE A 186 -8.73 -11.82 -0.63
N ASN A 187 -8.89 -12.51 -1.77
CA ASN A 187 -8.27 -12.12 -3.04
C ASN A 187 -8.68 -10.71 -3.45
N GLN A 188 -9.95 -10.35 -3.29
CA GLN A 188 -10.45 -9.01 -3.51
C GLN A 188 -9.73 -7.97 -2.63
N VAL A 189 -9.64 -8.23 -1.32
CA VAL A 189 -8.94 -7.33 -0.38
C VAL A 189 -7.47 -7.15 -0.78
N LEU A 190 -6.80 -8.23 -1.17
CA LEU A 190 -5.39 -8.18 -1.61
C LEU A 190 -5.22 -7.31 -2.87
N LEU A 191 -6.08 -7.50 -3.87
CA LEU A 191 -6.05 -6.73 -5.12
C LEU A 191 -6.36 -5.25 -4.87
N ASP A 192 -7.35 -4.95 -4.02
CA ASP A 192 -7.68 -3.57 -3.68
C ASP A 192 -6.55 -2.88 -2.93
N ALA A 193 -5.85 -3.60 -2.05
CA ALA A 193 -4.67 -3.08 -1.38
C ALA A 193 -3.56 -2.74 -2.39
N VAL A 194 -3.31 -3.60 -3.36
CA VAL A 194 -2.32 -3.36 -4.42
C VAL A 194 -2.72 -2.16 -5.28
N ARG A 195 -3.98 -2.09 -5.75
CA ARG A 195 -4.50 -0.98 -6.57
C ARG A 195 -4.42 0.37 -5.86
N LYS A 196 -4.67 0.38 -4.54
CA LYS A 196 -4.58 1.59 -3.69
C LYS A 196 -3.16 1.91 -3.25
N GLY A 197 -2.15 1.12 -3.63
CA GLY A 197 -0.77 1.30 -3.19
C GLY A 197 -0.60 1.20 -1.68
N ALA A 198 -1.37 0.31 -1.04
CA ALA A 198 -1.28 0.10 0.40
C ALA A 198 0.04 -0.58 0.77
N SER A 199 0.63 -0.18 1.88
CA SER A 199 1.83 -0.83 2.45
C SER A 199 1.48 -2.02 3.35
N ASP A 200 0.36 -1.94 4.07
CA ASP A 200 -0.07 -2.99 5.01
C ASP A 200 -1.58 -3.19 4.94
N ILE A 201 -2.02 -4.44 5.16
CA ILE A 201 -3.41 -4.83 5.30
C ILE A 201 -3.59 -5.37 6.71
N HIS A 202 -4.55 -4.83 7.45
CA HIS A 202 -4.85 -5.23 8.81
C HIS A 202 -6.21 -5.94 8.85
N PHE A 203 -6.23 -7.19 9.27
CA PHE A 203 -7.42 -7.97 9.58
C PHE A 203 -7.57 -8.01 11.10
N GLU A 204 -8.61 -7.39 11.63
CA GLU A 204 -8.71 -7.08 13.06
C GLU A 204 -10.03 -7.54 13.65
N PRO A 205 -10.03 -8.62 14.47
CA PRO A 205 -11.19 -9.06 15.21
C PRO A 205 -11.40 -8.20 16.47
N TYR A 206 -12.64 -7.83 16.72
CA TYR A 206 -13.13 -7.18 17.94
C TYR A 206 -14.36 -7.92 18.46
N GLU A 207 -14.86 -7.53 19.63
CA GLU A 207 -16.01 -8.17 20.28
C GLU A 207 -17.25 -8.19 19.39
N ALA A 208 -17.67 -7.02 18.91
CA ALA A 208 -18.90 -6.85 18.14
C ALA A 208 -18.69 -6.74 16.63
N GLN A 209 -17.43 -6.58 16.18
CA GLN A 209 -17.15 -6.30 14.77
C GLN A 209 -15.84 -6.93 14.33
N TYR A 210 -15.74 -7.16 13.02
CA TYR A 210 -14.49 -7.49 12.35
C TYR A 210 -14.15 -6.36 11.38
N ARG A 211 -12.92 -5.85 11.43
CA ARG A 211 -12.54 -4.68 10.66
C ARG A 211 -11.34 -4.97 9.77
N ILE A 212 -11.40 -4.52 8.51
CA ILE A 212 -10.26 -4.54 7.60
C ILE A 212 -9.84 -3.11 7.31
N ARG A 213 -8.55 -2.83 7.54
CA ARG A 213 -7.94 -1.54 7.25
C ARG A 213 -6.74 -1.69 6.33
N LEU A 214 -6.61 -0.76 5.42
CA LEU A 214 -5.43 -0.62 4.57
C LEU A 214 -4.59 0.55 5.07
N ARG A 215 -3.28 0.39 5.09
CA ARG A 215 -2.36 1.49 5.34
C ARG A 215 -1.96 2.10 4.00
N CYS A 216 -2.57 3.23 3.65
CA CYS A 216 -2.26 3.98 2.43
C CYS A 216 -1.51 5.26 2.81
N ASP A 217 -0.34 5.48 2.21
CA ASP A 217 0.52 6.64 2.49
C ASP A 217 0.80 6.88 4.00
N GLY A 218 0.95 5.76 4.75
CA GLY A 218 1.26 5.77 6.19
C GLY A 218 0.05 5.88 7.11
N ILE A 219 -1.17 6.10 6.60
CA ILE A 219 -2.41 6.23 7.39
C ILE A 219 -3.29 4.99 7.19
N LEU A 220 -3.88 4.52 8.30
CA LEU A 220 -4.85 3.43 8.27
C LEU A 220 -6.22 3.95 7.87
N VAL A 221 -6.76 3.38 6.80
CA VAL A 221 -8.10 3.67 6.28
C VAL A 221 -8.93 2.40 6.38
N GLU A 222 -10.09 2.48 7.00
CA GLU A 222 -11.04 1.39 7.06
C GLU A 222 -11.68 1.19 5.69
N THR A 223 -11.73 -0.06 5.23
CA THR A 223 -12.25 -0.38 3.90
C THR A 223 -13.44 -1.30 3.94
N GLN A 224 -13.47 -2.26 4.86
CA GLN A 224 -14.52 -3.27 4.93
C GLN A 224 -14.75 -3.74 6.37
N GLN A 225 -16.00 -4.13 6.66
CA GLN A 225 -16.42 -4.73 7.93
C GLN A 225 -17.16 -6.03 7.67
N PRO A 226 -16.47 -7.16 7.39
CA PRO A 226 -17.13 -8.43 7.24
C PRO A 226 -17.75 -8.90 8.56
N ALA A 227 -18.71 -9.79 8.47
CA ALA A 227 -19.39 -10.33 9.66
C ALA A 227 -18.41 -11.00 10.64
N SER A 228 -18.54 -10.72 11.93
CA SER A 228 -17.59 -11.16 12.98
C SER A 228 -17.42 -12.69 13.06
N HIS A 229 -18.46 -13.47 12.74
CA HIS A 229 -18.40 -14.95 12.73
C HIS A 229 -17.43 -15.51 11.66
N LEU A 230 -17.04 -14.70 10.66
CA LEU A 230 -16.08 -15.11 9.63
C LEU A 230 -14.62 -15.01 10.08
N SER A 231 -14.35 -14.37 11.23
CA SER A 231 -13.00 -14.15 11.75
C SER A 231 -12.11 -15.38 11.69
N ARG A 232 -12.61 -16.53 12.18
CA ARG A 232 -11.83 -17.79 12.20
C ARG A 232 -11.56 -18.33 10.79
N ARG A 233 -12.51 -18.19 9.86
CA ARG A 233 -12.38 -18.69 8.48
C ARG A 233 -11.40 -17.83 7.70
N LEU A 234 -11.45 -16.50 7.87
CA LEU A 234 -10.50 -15.56 7.27
C LEU A 234 -9.08 -15.82 7.77
N ALA A 235 -8.91 -15.97 9.09
CA ALA A 235 -7.62 -16.29 9.69
C ALA A 235 -7.05 -17.62 9.19
N ALA A 236 -7.85 -18.68 9.18
CA ALA A 236 -7.43 -19.98 8.70
C ALA A 236 -7.00 -19.94 7.23
N ARG A 237 -7.76 -19.25 6.36
CA ARG A 237 -7.41 -19.14 4.94
C ARG A 237 -6.12 -18.36 4.72
N ILE A 238 -5.92 -17.24 5.42
CA ILE A 238 -4.67 -16.47 5.32
C ILE A 238 -3.47 -17.30 5.81
N LYS A 239 -3.65 -18.08 6.90
CA LYS A 239 -2.61 -18.99 7.38
C LYS A 239 -2.25 -20.07 6.37
N ILE A 240 -3.22 -20.65 5.68
CA ILE A 240 -2.98 -21.61 4.59
C ILE A 240 -2.15 -20.96 3.49
N LEU A 241 -2.56 -19.78 3.02
CA LEU A 241 -1.84 -19.05 1.98
C LEU A 241 -0.41 -18.68 2.38
N SER A 242 -0.15 -18.54 3.69
CA SER A 242 1.17 -18.17 4.25
C SER A 242 1.98 -19.36 4.73
N LYS A 243 1.48 -20.60 4.54
CA LYS A 243 2.10 -21.86 5.04
C LYS A 243 2.30 -21.86 6.56
N LEU A 244 1.34 -21.29 7.31
CA LEU A 244 1.33 -21.25 8.77
C LEU A 244 0.48 -22.35 9.36
N ASP A 245 0.74 -22.71 10.63
CA ASP A 245 -0.02 -23.72 11.35
C ASP A 245 -1.43 -23.20 11.71
N ILE A 246 -2.46 -23.84 11.15
CA ILE A 246 -3.87 -23.48 11.36
C ILE A 246 -4.36 -23.92 12.76
N ALA A 247 -3.78 -25.00 13.29
CA ALA A 247 -4.18 -25.55 14.59
C ALA A 247 -3.68 -24.70 15.76
N GLU A 248 -2.47 -24.13 15.65
CA GLU A 248 -1.91 -23.24 16.68
C GLU A 248 -2.49 -21.82 16.55
N ARG A 249 -3.23 -21.39 17.59
CA ARG A 249 -3.93 -20.08 17.64
C ARG A 249 -3.55 -19.25 18.85
N ARG A 250 -2.66 -19.77 19.68
CA ARG A 250 -2.25 -19.16 20.97
C ARG A 250 -0.92 -18.43 20.88
N LEU A 251 -0.13 -18.71 19.83
CA LEU A 251 1.19 -18.15 19.62
C LEU A 251 1.22 -17.31 18.34
N PRO A 252 2.00 -16.22 18.33
CA PRO A 252 2.27 -15.45 17.10
C PRO A 252 2.98 -16.34 16.08
N GLN A 253 2.67 -16.12 14.80
CA GLN A 253 3.33 -16.80 13.70
C GLN A 253 3.65 -15.81 12.59
N ASP A 254 4.78 -16.00 11.91
CA ASP A 254 5.22 -15.20 10.78
C ASP A 254 5.37 -16.08 9.54
N GLY A 255 4.87 -15.60 8.40
CA GLY A 255 4.89 -16.30 7.12
C GLY A 255 5.02 -15.36 5.94
N ARG A 256 4.91 -15.94 4.74
CA ARG A 256 5.00 -15.18 3.47
C ARG A 256 3.94 -15.66 2.49
N ILE A 257 3.42 -14.72 1.69
CA ILE A 257 2.55 -14.99 0.55
C ILE A 257 3.19 -14.34 -0.67
N LYS A 258 3.17 -15.03 -1.81
CA LYS A 258 3.55 -14.46 -3.10
C LYS A 258 2.32 -14.31 -3.98
N LEU A 259 1.92 -13.08 -4.26
CA LEU A 259 0.80 -12.75 -5.12
C LEU A 259 1.30 -12.46 -6.54
N ARG A 260 0.91 -13.26 -7.52
CA ARG A 260 1.22 -13.01 -8.93
C ARG A 260 0.12 -12.15 -9.55
N LEU A 261 0.48 -10.99 -10.09
CA LEU A 261 -0.42 -10.07 -10.79
C LEU A 261 -0.42 -10.28 -12.30
N SER A 262 0.70 -10.77 -12.85
CA SER A 262 0.87 -11.11 -14.26
C SER A 262 1.97 -12.17 -14.41
N ARG A 263 2.28 -12.58 -15.66
CA ARG A 263 3.40 -13.52 -15.92
C ARG A 263 4.73 -13.01 -15.38
N ASP A 264 4.94 -11.68 -15.42
CA ASP A 264 6.21 -11.04 -15.08
C ASP A 264 6.17 -10.21 -13.78
N THR A 265 5.01 -10.10 -13.14
CA THR A 265 4.83 -9.25 -11.96
C THR A 265 4.28 -10.07 -10.79
N ALA A 266 5.04 -10.12 -9.72
CA ALA A 266 4.62 -10.71 -8.46
C ALA A 266 4.92 -9.77 -7.31
N ILE A 267 4.07 -9.79 -6.29
CA ILE A 267 4.24 -9.03 -5.04
C ILE A 267 4.43 -10.04 -3.92
N ASP A 268 5.53 -9.89 -3.21
CA ASP A 268 5.78 -10.65 -1.99
C ASP A 268 5.13 -9.94 -0.80
N MET A 269 4.49 -10.69 0.08
CA MET A 269 3.86 -10.19 1.28
C MET A 269 4.37 -10.93 2.50
N ARG A 270 4.73 -10.21 3.55
CA ARG A 270 4.98 -10.78 4.87
C ARG A 270 3.69 -10.81 5.65
N VAL A 271 3.44 -11.93 6.31
CA VAL A 271 2.23 -12.15 7.12
C VAL A 271 2.66 -12.36 8.56
N SER A 272 2.05 -11.61 9.47
CA SER A 272 2.24 -11.80 10.91
C SER A 272 0.88 -11.98 11.56
N THR A 273 0.74 -13.03 12.38
CA THR A 273 -0.46 -13.33 13.16
C THR A 273 -0.20 -13.07 14.64
N LEU A 274 -1.17 -12.48 15.31
CA LEU A 274 -1.11 -12.19 16.74
C LEU A 274 -2.41 -12.61 17.41
N PRO A 275 -2.38 -13.55 18.38
CA PRO A 275 -3.54 -13.89 19.20
C PRO A 275 -4.05 -12.66 19.98
N THR A 276 -5.35 -12.41 19.92
CA THR A 276 -6.04 -11.38 20.70
C THR A 276 -7.23 -11.99 21.44
N LEU A 277 -7.88 -11.22 22.31
CA LEU A 277 -9.07 -11.67 23.06
C LEU A 277 -10.20 -12.16 22.14
N TRP A 278 -10.34 -11.56 20.96
CA TRP A 278 -11.46 -11.78 20.04
C TRP A 278 -11.12 -12.63 18.81
N GLY A 279 -9.89 -13.17 18.77
CA GLY A 279 -9.37 -13.97 17.67
C GLY A 279 -7.98 -13.54 17.26
N GLU A 280 -7.49 -14.06 16.14
CA GLU A 280 -6.17 -13.71 15.63
C GLU A 280 -6.23 -12.42 14.78
N LYS A 281 -5.51 -11.39 15.23
CA LYS A 281 -5.20 -10.24 14.38
C LYS A 281 -4.14 -10.65 13.37
N ILE A 282 -4.33 -10.29 12.09
CA ILE A 282 -3.36 -10.59 11.03
C ILE A 282 -2.98 -9.29 10.33
N VAL A 283 -1.68 -9.13 10.10
CA VAL A 283 -1.14 -8.02 9.33
C VAL A 283 -0.36 -8.58 8.15
N LEU A 284 -0.72 -8.16 6.94
CA LEU A 284 0.04 -8.45 5.73
C LEU A 284 0.77 -7.18 5.30
N ARG A 285 2.10 -7.26 5.19
CA ARG A 285 2.93 -6.17 4.64
C ARG A 285 3.28 -6.47 3.20
N LEU A 286 2.88 -5.57 2.30
CA LEU A 286 3.20 -5.67 0.88
C LEU A 286 4.66 -5.21 0.67
N LEU A 287 5.46 -6.05 0.01
CA LEU A 287 6.84 -5.75 -0.37
C LEU A 287 6.83 -5.35 -1.84
N ASP A 288 6.80 -4.05 -2.09
CA ASP A 288 6.76 -3.52 -3.46
C ASP A 288 8.18 -3.46 -4.03
N SER A 289 8.49 -4.38 -4.94
CA SER A 289 9.76 -4.39 -5.68
C SER A 289 9.94 -3.16 -6.58
N SER A 290 8.87 -2.48 -6.96
CA SER A 290 8.96 -1.25 -7.77
C SER A 290 9.54 -0.06 -6.97
N ALA A 291 9.47 -0.10 -5.63
CA ALA A 291 10.08 0.91 -4.77
C ALA A 291 11.62 0.96 -4.91
N ALA A 292 12.27 -0.14 -5.32
CA ALA A 292 13.71 -0.15 -5.62
C ALA A 292 14.08 0.58 -6.92
N ASN A 293 13.11 0.87 -7.77
CA ASN A 293 13.32 1.57 -9.04
C ASN A 293 13.16 3.11 -8.91
N LEU A 294 13.08 3.65 -7.69
CA LEU A 294 12.95 5.08 -7.50
C LEU A 294 14.23 5.80 -7.94
N ASP A 295 14.05 6.71 -8.86
CA ASP A 295 15.05 7.70 -9.24
C ASP A 295 15.23 8.68 -8.08
N ILE A 296 16.48 9.11 -7.82
CA ILE A 296 16.79 10.09 -6.77
C ILE A 296 15.98 11.38 -6.93
N ASP A 297 15.63 11.74 -8.17
CA ASP A 297 14.80 12.90 -8.49
C ASP A 297 13.35 12.78 -7.98
N LYS A 298 12.89 11.58 -7.77
CA LYS A 298 11.53 11.31 -7.25
C LYS A 298 11.44 11.29 -5.73
N LEU A 299 12.57 11.20 -5.03
CA LEU A 299 12.61 11.12 -3.57
C LEU A 299 12.21 12.44 -2.89
N GLY A 300 12.43 13.59 -3.54
CA GLY A 300 12.05 14.89 -3.01
C GLY A 300 13.19 15.71 -2.42
N TYR A 301 14.44 15.31 -2.65
CA TYR A 301 15.59 16.17 -2.34
C TYR A 301 15.50 17.49 -3.12
N ASN A 302 15.91 18.60 -2.51
CA ASN A 302 16.18 19.80 -3.29
C ASN A 302 17.52 19.65 -4.05
N PRO A 303 17.81 20.52 -5.03
CA PRO A 303 19.02 20.38 -5.86
C PRO A 303 20.33 20.36 -5.05
N GLN A 304 20.45 21.17 -4.00
CA GLN A 304 21.61 21.22 -3.13
C GLN A 304 21.77 19.93 -2.31
N GLN A 305 20.70 19.47 -1.67
CA GLN A 305 20.67 18.23 -0.89
C GLN A 305 21.02 17.03 -1.76
N LYS A 306 20.43 16.94 -2.97
CA LYS A 306 20.75 15.91 -3.96
C LYS A 306 22.24 15.90 -4.30
N GLN A 307 22.82 17.07 -4.58
CA GLN A 307 24.22 17.18 -4.94
C GLN A 307 25.15 16.73 -3.79
N LEU A 308 24.83 17.10 -2.54
CA LEU A 308 25.58 16.67 -1.36
C LEU A 308 25.58 15.15 -1.22
N TYR A 309 24.40 14.51 -1.41
CA TYR A 309 24.27 13.07 -1.36
C TYR A 309 25.07 12.39 -2.48
N LEU A 310 24.93 12.84 -3.72
CA LEU A 310 25.67 12.30 -4.86
C LEU A 310 27.20 12.46 -4.70
N ASN A 311 27.65 13.58 -4.13
CA ASN A 311 29.07 13.81 -3.85
C ASN A 311 29.58 12.87 -2.74
N ALA A 312 28.78 12.60 -1.71
CA ALA A 312 29.15 11.66 -0.66
C ALA A 312 29.23 10.21 -1.18
N LEU A 313 28.31 9.80 -2.05
CA LEU A 313 28.36 8.48 -2.70
C LEU A 313 29.59 8.25 -3.58
N LYS A 314 30.19 9.30 -4.13
CA LYS A 314 31.41 9.22 -4.96
C LYS A 314 32.71 9.12 -4.16
N ARG A 315 32.65 9.27 -2.84
CA ARG A 315 33.85 9.14 -2.00
C ARG A 315 34.31 7.70 -1.96
N PRO A 316 35.63 7.45 -2.02
CA PRO A 316 36.15 6.07 -1.96
C PRO A 316 36.00 5.44 -0.58
N GLN A 317 35.89 6.26 0.46
CA GLN A 317 35.74 5.82 1.85
C GLN A 317 34.95 6.84 2.67
N GLY A 318 34.48 6.43 3.82
CA GLY A 318 33.75 7.23 4.78
C GLY A 318 32.39 6.63 5.13
N MET A 319 31.62 7.31 5.98
CA MET A 319 30.36 6.81 6.47
C MET A 319 29.21 7.76 6.09
N ILE A 320 28.18 7.22 5.48
CA ILE A 320 26.91 7.91 5.17
C ILE A 320 25.83 7.29 6.05
N LEU A 321 25.17 8.12 6.86
CA LEU A 321 24.13 7.68 7.77
C LEU A 321 22.78 8.27 7.39
N MET A 322 21.75 7.42 7.39
CA MET A 322 20.36 7.87 7.26
C MET A 322 19.64 7.68 8.59
N THR A 323 18.96 8.71 9.06
CA THR A 323 18.27 8.65 10.33
C THR A 323 16.81 9.09 10.23
N GLY A 324 16.02 8.66 11.19
CA GLY A 324 14.59 8.95 11.28
C GLY A 324 13.80 7.78 11.89
N PRO A 325 12.52 7.98 12.22
CA PRO A 325 11.66 6.92 12.75
C PRO A 325 11.41 5.81 11.72
N THR A 326 10.82 4.72 12.19
CA THR A 326 10.32 3.65 11.31
C THR A 326 9.30 4.23 10.33
N GLY A 327 9.40 3.82 9.06
CA GLY A 327 8.52 4.32 8.00
C GLY A 327 8.88 5.70 7.43
N SER A 328 10.02 6.29 7.81
CA SER A 328 10.49 7.55 7.21
C SER A 328 11.11 7.39 5.81
N GLY A 329 11.24 6.17 5.29
CA GLY A 329 11.76 5.90 3.95
C GLY A 329 13.27 5.72 3.86
N LYS A 330 13.98 5.50 4.96
CA LYS A 330 15.44 5.33 5.01
C LYS A 330 15.94 4.24 4.04
N THR A 331 15.30 3.07 4.07
CA THR A 331 15.66 1.92 3.21
C THR A 331 15.60 2.29 1.73
N VAL A 332 14.55 3.01 1.31
CA VAL A 332 14.39 3.45 -0.08
C VAL A 332 15.51 4.40 -0.49
N SER A 333 15.86 5.35 0.38
CA SER A 333 16.97 6.30 0.12
C SER A 333 18.32 5.59 0.06
N LEU A 334 18.57 4.61 0.95
CA LEU A 334 19.79 3.78 0.91
C LEU A 334 19.84 2.94 -0.36
N TYR A 335 18.77 2.24 -0.70
CA TYR A 335 18.72 1.39 -1.90
C TYR A 335 18.88 2.22 -3.18
N THR A 336 18.37 3.45 -3.22
CA THR A 336 18.63 4.39 -4.33
C THR A 336 20.12 4.71 -4.43
N GLY A 337 20.77 4.96 -3.30
CA GLY A 337 22.24 5.17 -3.24
C GLY A 337 23.02 3.95 -3.71
N LEU A 338 22.69 2.77 -3.20
CA LEU A 338 23.33 1.51 -3.60
C LEU A 338 23.15 1.25 -5.10
N ARG A 339 21.97 1.52 -5.65
CA ARG A 339 21.71 1.36 -7.08
C ARG A 339 22.54 2.30 -7.94
N ILE A 340 22.78 3.54 -7.49
CA ILE A 340 23.65 4.49 -8.20
C ILE A 340 25.10 3.99 -8.20
N LEU A 341 25.55 3.32 -7.13
CA LEU A 341 26.88 2.75 -6.99
C LEU A 341 27.04 1.41 -7.70
N ASN A 342 25.97 0.69 -7.95
CA ASN A 342 25.98 -0.69 -8.45
C ASN A 342 26.41 -0.76 -9.92
N THR A 343 27.71 -0.88 -10.13
CA THR A 343 28.35 -1.11 -11.42
C THR A 343 29.11 -2.43 -11.41
N SER A 344 29.49 -2.95 -12.56
CA SER A 344 30.29 -4.20 -12.65
C SER A 344 31.69 -4.10 -12.04
N GLN A 345 32.13 -2.91 -11.65
CA GLN A 345 33.47 -2.63 -11.10
C GLN A 345 33.45 -2.45 -9.59
N ILE A 346 32.29 -2.44 -8.94
CA ILE A 346 32.14 -2.14 -7.51
C ILE A 346 31.55 -3.36 -6.80
N ASN A 347 32.24 -3.86 -5.80
CA ASN A 347 31.77 -4.93 -4.94
C ASN A 347 30.97 -4.37 -3.77
N ILE A 348 29.65 -4.61 -3.78
CA ILE A 348 28.71 -4.12 -2.75
C ILE A 348 28.21 -5.30 -1.92
N SER A 349 28.31 -5.19 -0.59
CA SER A 349 27.77 -6.16 0.36
C SER A 349 26.83 -5.49 1.36
N THR A 350 25.67 -6.10 1.64
CA THR A 350 24.69 -5.57 2.59
C THR A 350 24.35 -6.60 3.67
N ALA A 351 24.19 -6.15 4.91
CA ALA A 351 23.63 -6.93 6.02
C ALA A 351 22.30 -6.32 6.46
N GLU A 352 21.22 -7.11 6.45
CA GLU A 352 19.85 -6.62 6.61
C GLU A 352 19.02 -7.52 7.52
N ASP A 353 18.00 -6.96 8.21
CA ASP A 353 17.11 -7.68 9.13
C ASP A 353 15.63 -7.32 8.90
N PRO A 354 15.00 -8.00 7.96
CA PRO A 354 15.53 -8.83 6.88
C PRO A 354 15.76 -8.01 5.57
N VAL A 355 16.25 -8.67 4.52
CA VAL A 355 16.30 -8.09 3.16
C VAL A 355 14.88 -7.72 2.72
N GLU A 356 14.66 -6.43 2.39
CA GLU A 356 13.34 -5.93 1.99
C GLU A 356 13.07 -6.17 0.50
N ILE A 357 14.03 -5.88 -0.36
CA ILE A 357 13.93 -5.99 -1.82
C ILE A 357 15.22 -6.57 -2.35
N ASN A 358 15.12 -7.54 -3.26
CA ASN A 358 16.29 -8.11 -3.93
C ASN A 358 16.84 -7.12 -4.97
N LEU A 359 18.11 -6.75 -4.82
CA LEU A 359 18.85 -5.88 -5.73
C LEU A 359 19.85 -6.72 -6.53
N SER A 360 19.58 -6.91 -7.81
CA SER A 360 20.51 -7.64 -8.70
C SER A 360 21.88 -6.97 -8.73
N GLY A 361 22.95 -7.76 -8.63
CA GLY A 361 24.34 -7.28 -8.63
C GLY A 361 24.89 -6.86 -7.25
N ILE A 362 24.11 -7.03 -6.17
CA ILE A 362 24.51 -6.73 -4.79
C ILE A 362 24.50 -8.02 -3.95
N ASN A 363 25.51 -8.22 -3.13
CA ASN A 363 25.60 -9.35 -2.20
C ASN A 363 24.80 -9.03 -0.92
N GLN A 364 23.50 -9.35 -0.93
CA GLN A 364 22.60 -9.08 0.18
C GLN A 364 22.57 -10.25 1.16
N VAL A 365 22.92 -10.01 2.41
CA VAL A 365 22.97 -10.99 3.49
C VAL A 365 21.87 -10.66 4.50
N GLN A 366 21.02 -11.66 4.79
CA GLN A 366 20.06 -11.57 5.87
C GLN A 366 20.68 -12.07 7.17
N VAL A 367 20.71 -11.23 8.20
CA VAL A 367 21.18 -11.64 9.53
C VAL A 367 20.22 -12.66 10.16
N GLN A 368 20.78 -13.54 10.99
CA GLN A 368 20.05 -14.60 11.69
C GLN A 368 20.46 -14.65 13.17
N PRO A 369 19.95 -13.76 14.03
CA PRO A 369 20.35 -13.68 15.44
C PRO A 369 20.15 -14.97 16.22
N LYS A 370 19.17 -15.81 15.80
CA LYS A 370 18.90 -17.11 16.46
C LYS A 370 20.08 -18.08 16.44
N ILE A 371 20.97 -17.95 15.45
CA ILE A 371 22.18 -18.77 15.32
C ILE A 371 23.48 -17.98 15.62
N GLY A 372 23.34 -16.77 16.20
CA GLY A 372 24.46 -15.89 16.51
C GLY A 372 25.05 -15.14 15.31
N PHE A 373 24.36 -15.10 14.16
CA PHE A 373 24.79 -14.35 12.98
C PHE A 373 24.09 -12.99 12.93
N GLY A 374 24.70 -12.01 13.59
CA GLY A 374 24.21 -10.62 13.69
C GLY A 374 24.91 -9.67 12.72
N PHE A 375 24.67 -8.35 12.91
CA PHE A 375 25.29 -7.31 12.08
C PHE A 375 26.80 -7.23 12.24
N ALA A 376 27.32 -7.38 13.46
CA ALA A 376 28.76 -7.36 13.73
C ALA A 376 29.51 -8.51 13.05
N GLU A 377 28.96 -9.74 13.13
CA GLU A 377 29.52 -10.92 12.46
C GLU A 377 29.49 -10.78 10.94
N ALA A 378 28.41 -10.27 10.39
CA ALA A 378 28.29 -10.03 8.96
C ALA A 378 29.34 -9.01 8.49
N LEU A 379 29.47 -7.86 9.18
CA LEU A 379 30.50 -6.86 8.88
C LEU A 379 31.92 -7.41 8.91
N ARG A 380 32.29 -8.17 9.97
CA ARG A 380 33.62 -8.80 10.04
C ARG A 380 33.85 -9.72 8.87
N SER A 381 32.83 -10.41 8.40
CA SER A 381 32.92 -11.30 7.25
C SER A 381 33.09 -10.53 5.95
N PHE A 382 32.37 -9.43 5.77
CA PHE A 382 32.49 -8.59 4.58
C PHE A 382 33.89 -8.05 4.38
N LEU A 383 34.54 -7.57 5.45
CA LEU A 383 35.91 -7.03 5.38
C LEU A 383 36.98 -8.06 4.89
N ARG A 384 36.61 -9.33 4.77
CA ARG A 384 37.45 -10.40 4.18
C ARG A 384 36.99 -10.81 2.77
N GLN A 385 35.98 -10.15 2.23
CA GLN A 385 35.37 -10.41 0.92
C GLN A 385 35.67 -9.31 -0.11
N ASP A 386 36.69 -8.49 0.16
CA ASP A 386 37.14 -7.40 -0.72
C ASP A 386 36.01 -6.45 -1.16
N PRO A 387 35.23 -5.88 -0.24
CA PRO A 387 34.13 -4.99 -0.58
C PRO A 387 34.66 -3.57 -0.83
N ASP A 388 34.09 -2.87 -1.80
CA ASP A 388 34.24 -1.42 -1.96
C ASP A 388 33.20 -0.65 -1.12
N VAL A 389 31.98 -1.19 -1.10
CA VAL A 389 30.83 -0.58 -0.41
C VAL A 389 30.17 -1.59 0.52
N VAL A 390 29.93 -1.17 1.74
CA VAL A 390 29.25 -1.98 2.75
C VAL A 390 28.02 -1.24 3.25
N MET A 391 26.88 -1.92 3.28
CA MET A 391 25.67 -1.39 3.91
C MET A 391 25.28 -2.25 5.11
N VAL A 392 25.04 -1.59 6.24
CA VAL A 392 24.50 -2.20 7.45
C VAL A 392 23.10 -1.66 7.69
N GLY A 393 22.11 -2.54 7.75
CA GLY A 393 20.70 -2.15 7.88
C GLY A 393 20.48 -1.12 8.98
N GLU A 394 21.08 -1.34 10.15
CA GLU A 394 21.09 -0.36 11.24
C GLU A 394 22.23 -0.60 12.23
N ILE A 395 22.63 0.46 12.93
CA ILE A 395 23.59 0.41 14.04
C ILE A 395 22.80 0.55 15.36
N ARG A 396 22.81 -0.53 16.17
CA ARG A 396 22.10 -0.60 17.47
C ARG A 396 23.03 -0.58 18.68
N ASP A 397 24.27 -1.03 18.52
CA ASP A 397 25.22 -1.28 19.58
C ASP A 397 26.63 -0.79 19.22
N LEU A 398 27.48 -0.69 20.26
CA LEU A 398 28.85 -0.21 20.13
C LEU A 398 29.68 -1.10 19.21
N GLU A 399 29.54 -2.42 19.32
CA GLU A 399 30.35 -3.37 18.54
C GLU A 399 30.15 -3.18 17.04
N THR A 400 28.89 -3.11 16.58
CA THR A 400 28.55 -2.83 15.19
C THR A 400 29.06 -1.46 14.77
N ALA A 401 28.93 -0.43 15.64
CA ALA A 401 29.38 0.92 15.36
C ALA A 401 30.90 0.99 15.15
N GLU A 402 31.71 0.36 16.03
CA GLU A 402 33.17 0.36 15.94
C GLU A 402 33.68 -0.34 14.66
N ILE A 403 33.07 -1.47 14.29
CA ILE A 403 33.46 -2.17 13.06
C ILE A 403 33.13 -1.33 11.83
N ALA A 404 31.93 -0.70 11.81
CA ALA A 404 31.50 0.17 10.72
C ALA A 404 32.40 1.41 10.57
N VAL A 405 32.75 2.06 11.68
CA VAL A 405 33.69 3.20 11.72
C VAL A 405 35.07 2.78 11.21
N LYS A 406 35.60 1.64 11.70
CA LYS A 406 36.88 1.13 11.26
C LYS A 406 36.88 0.83 9.76
N ALA A 407 35.83 0.22 9.23
CA ALA A 407 35.67 0.01 7.80
C ALA A 407 35.73 1.32 7.01
N ALA A 408 34.98 2.35 7.48
CA ALA A 408 34.94 3.66 6.88
C ALA A 408 36.29 4.43 6.89
N GLN A 409 37.20 4.08 7.85
CA GLN A 409 38.53 4.65 7.94
C GLN A 409 39.57 3.89 7.10
N THR A 410 39.26 2.64 6.71
CA THR A 410 40.22 1.72 6.06
C THR A 410 39.90 1.43 4.60
N GLY A 411 39.32 2.39 3.88
CA GLY A 411 39.15 2.30 2.43
C GLY A 411 37.76 1.89 1.94
N HIS A 412 36.75 1.81 2.82
CA HIS A 412 35.41 1.36 2.43
C HIS A 412 34.39 2.51 2.55
N LEU A 413 33.44 2.57 1.63
CA LEU A 413 32.26 3.41 1.78
C LEU A 413 31.20 2.64 2.56
N VAL A 414 30.86 3.14 3.75
CA VAL A 414 29.89 2.50 4.65
C VAL A 414 28.57 3.28 4.65
N LEU A 415 27.47 2.59 4.40
CA LEU A 415 26.11 3.13 4.50
C LEU A 415 25.38 2.45 5.65
N SER A 416 24.66 3.23 6.48
CA SER A 416 23.86 2.61 7.55
C SER A 416 22.68 3.51 7.98
N THR A 417 21.85 2.99 8.89
CA THR A 417 20.78 3.75 9.51
C THR A 417 20.90 3.82 11.03
N LEU A 418 20.29 4.87 11.58
CA LEU A 418 20.00 5.02 13.00
C LEU A 418 18.54 5.49 13.21
N HIS A 419 18.11 5.47 14.47
CA HIS A 419 16.80 5.96 14.88
C HIS A 419 16.96 7.19 15.77
N THR A 420 17.25 8.34 15.17
CA THR A 420 17.30 9.66 15.81
C THR A 420 16.42 10.65 15.06
N ASN A 421 16.14 11.81 15.65
CA ASN A 421 15.20 12.78 15.08
C ASN A 421 15.85 13.82 14.18
N SER A 422 17.16 14.09 14.35
CA SER A 422 17.93 15.03 13.55
C SER A 422 19.33 14.49 13.22
N ALA A 423 20.01 15.13 12.31
CA ALA A 423 21.38 14.77 11.94
C ALA A 423 22.38 15.06 13.07
N ALA A 424 22.23 16.16 13.79
CA ALA A 424 23.07 16.49 14.95
C ALA A 424 22.87 15.49 16.10
N GLU A 425 21.63 15.08 16.38
CA GLU A 425 21.33 14.04 17.39
C GLU A 425 22.01 12.70 17.06
N THR A 426 22.18 12.38 15.79
CA THR A 426 22.84 11.14 15.34
C THR A 426 24.30 11.07 15.82
N VAL A 427 25.03 12.19 15.74
CA VAL A 427 26.42 12.28 16.23
C VAL A 427 26.48 12.01 17.74
N ILE A 428 25.61 12.68 18.50
CA ILE A 428 25.55 12.50 19.96
C ILE A 428 25.11 11.08 20.31
N ARG A 429 24.20 10.47 19.54
CA ARG A 429 23.77 9.08 19.77
C ARG A 429 24.93 8.11 19.62
N LEU A 430 25.76 8.25 18.59
CA LEU A 430 26.95 7.42 18.40
C LEU A 430 27.99 7.64 19.52
N ALA A 431 28.21 8.88 19.92
CA ALA A 431 29.08 9.19 21.06
C ALA A 431 28.57 8.58 22.36
N ASN A 432 27.26 8.62 22.61
CA ASN A 432 26.63 8.01 23.78
C ASN A 432 26.65 6.47 23.75
N MET A 433 26.73 5.86 22.56
CA MET A 433 26.95 4.42 22.41
C MET A 433 28.38 4.02 22.79
N GLY A 434 29.30 4.97 22.94
CA GLY A 434 30.71 4.75 23.32
C GLY A 434 31.71 4.93 22.18
N VAL A 435 31.27 5.37 21.00
CA VAL A 435 32.21 5.65 19.87
C VAL A 435 33.00 6.91 20.19
N GLU A 436 34.32 6.82 20.15
CA GLU A 436 35.21 7.93 20.47
C GLU A 436 35.06 9.10 19.45
N PRO A 437 35.04 10.37 19.92
CA PRO A 437 34.89 11.53 19.06
C PRO A 437 35.84 11.61 17.88
N PHE A 438 37.09 11.22 18.07
CA PHE A 438 38.11 11.16 17.00
C PHE A 438 37.66 10.22 15.86
N ASN A 439 37.11 9.07 16.22
CA ASN A 439 36.63 8.10 15.25
C ASN A 439 35.43 8.62 14.46
N LEU A 440 34.52 9.31 15.13
CA LEU A 440 33.37 9.95 14.46
C LEU A 440 33.83 11.07 13.50
N ALA A 441 34.69 11.95 13.99
CA ALA A 441 35.20 13.08 13.21
C ALA A 441 35.92 12.66 11.91
N SER A 442 36.64 11.52 11.97
CA SER A 442 37.41 11.01 10.84
C SER A 442 36.65 10.09 9.88
N SER A 443 35.53 9.51 10.31
CA SER A 443 34.77 8.55 9.50
C SER A 443 33.51 9.16 8.86
N LEU A 444 32.82 10.08 9.53
CA LEU A 444 31.55 10.63 9.04
C LEU A 444 31.73 11.51 7.82
N SER A 445 30.99 11.24 6.78
CA SER A 445 30.97 12.00 5.51
C SER A 445 29.67 12.76 5.33
N LEU A 446 28.55 12.14 5.65
CA LEU A 446 27.21 12.71 5.48
C LEU A 446 26.23 12.08 6.45
N ILE A 447 25.37 12.88 7.07
CA ILE A 447 24.20 12.40 7.80
C ILE A 447 22.94 13.01 7.20
N ILE A 448 21.94 12.17 6.92
CA ILE A 448 20.66 12.58 6.34
C ILE A 448 19.56 12.21 7.32
N ALA A 449 18.93 13.19 7.97
CA ALA A 449 17.70 12.96 8.68
C ALA A 449 16.51 13.07 7.73
N GLN A 450 15.55 12.15 7.88
CA GLN A 450 14.47 11.99 6.90
C GLN A 450 13.10 11.81 7.55
N ARG A 451 12.09 12.44 6.96
CA ARG A 451 10.66 12.21 7.21
C ARG A 451 9.93 12.01 5.90
N LEU A 452 8.76 11.38 5.94
CA LEU A 452 7.85 11.29 4.80
C LEU A 452 6.56 12.04 5.11
N ALA A 453 6.21 12.98 4.23
CA ALA A 453 4.93 13.66 4.22
C ALA A 453 4.09 13.16 3.04
N ARG A 454 2.76 13.16 3.19
CA ARG A 454 1.84 12.87 2.09
C ARG A 454 1.84 14.04 1.10
N ARG A 455 1.77 13.71 -0.17
CA ARG A 455 1.62 14.70 -1.24
C ARG A 455 0.17 15.07 -1.39
N LEU A 456 -0.12 16.35 -1.54
CA LEU A 456 -1.44 16.82 -1.93
C LEU A 456 -1.83 16.26 -3.29
N CYS A 457 -3.08 15.85 -3.42
CA CYS A 457 -3.62 15.41 -4.69
C CYS A 457 -3.56 16.55 -5.70
N LYS A 458 -2.99 16.30 -6.86
CA LYS A 458 -2.85 17.30 -7.93
C LYS A 458 -4.21 17.75 -8.49
N HIS A 459 -5.23 16.89 -8.39
CA HIS A 459 -6.54 17.09 -9.01
C HIS A 459 -7.54 17.82 -8.11
N CYS A 460 -7.42 17.70 -6.78
CA CYS A 460 -8.43 18.22 -5.87
C CYS A 460 -7.91 19.09 -4.71
N LYS A 461 -6.59 19.42 -4.67
CA LYS A 461 -6.07 20.34 -3.65
C LYS A 461 -6.74 21.70 -3.72
N ILE A 462 -6.94 22.33 -2.58
CA ILE A 462 -7.64 23.60 -2.43
C ILE A 462 -6.64 24.71 -2.16
N ALA A 463 -6.71 25.80 -2.94
CA ALA A 463 -5.87 26.97 -2.71
C ALA A 463 -6.37 27.76 -1.50
N VAL A 464 -5.46 28.11 -0.58
CA VAL A 464 -5.76 28.85 0.64
C VAL A 464 -4.73 29.97 0.88
N ARG A 465 -5.09 30.96 1.69
CA ARG A 465 -4.15 31.98 2.17
C ARG A 465 -3.43 31.48 3.44
N PRO A 466 -2.17 31.93 3.68
CA PRO A 466 -1.46 31.61 4.91
C PRO A 466 -2.25 32.05 6.15
N SER A 467 -2.34 31.17 7.15
CA SER A 467 -2.94 31.51 8.44
C SER A 467 -2.10 32.57 9.19
N ALA A 468 -2.70 33.25 10.16
CA ALA A 468 -1.99 34.21 11.01
C ALA A 468 -0.75 33.59 11.68
N LEU A 469 -0.82 32.31 12.06
CA LEU A 469 0.30 31.54 12.61
C LEU A 469 1.47 31.43 11.60
N LEU A 470 1.18 31.05 10.37
CA LEU A 470 2.20 30.92 9.32
C LEU A 470 2.85 32.26 8.99
N GLN A 471 2.08 33.35 8.99
CA GLN A 471 2.58 34.69 8.77
C GLN A 471 3.50 35.17 9.91
N SER A 472 3.09 34.94 11.17
CA SER A 472 3.85 35.45 12.35
C SER A 472 5.08 34.62 12.67
N GLN A 473 5.01 33.29 12.56
CA GLN A 473 6.09 32.39 12.99
C GLN A 473 7.04 32.00 11.86
N PHE A 474 6.56 31.94 10.60
CA PHE A 474 7.32 31.37 9.49
C PHE A 474 7.48 32.35 8.32
N ALA A 475 7.19 33.63 8.54
CA ALA A 475 7.38 34.72 7.57
C ALA A 475 6.70 34.50 6.21
N PHE A 476 5.54 33.81 6.18
CA PHE A 476 4.71 33.72 4.99
C PHE A 476 4.04 35.06 4.70
N GLN A 477 4.01 35.46 3.42
CA GLN A 477 3.35 36.69 3.02
C GLN A 477 1.84 36.50 2.93
N PRO A 478 1.01 37.52 3.30
CA PRO A 478 -0.46 37.38 3.26
C PRO A 478 -1.04 37.06 1.89
N ASN A 479 -0.31 37.40 0.81
CA ASN A 479 -0.71 37.17 -0.57
C ASN A 479 -0.17 35.89 -1.19
N GLU A 480 0.69 35.14 -0.48
CA GLU A 480 1.14 33.82 -0.93
C GLU A 480 -0.05 32.87 -1.08
N ILE A 481 0.04 31.93 -2.03
CA ILE A 481 -0.96 30.88 -2.25
C ILE A 481 -0.36 29.58 -1.75
N LEU A 482 -1.01 29.02 -0.73
CA LEU A 482 -0.73 27.69 -0.22
C LEU A 482 -1.84 26.73 -0.64
N TYR A 483 -1.65 25.47 -0.35
CA TYR A 483 -2.64 24.45 -0.69
C TYR A 483 -2.96 23.55 0.51
N GLU A 484 -4.23 23.18 0.62
CA GLU A 484 -4.73 22.22 1.60
C GLU A 484 -5.37 21.00 0.92
N ALA A 485 -5.49 19.93 1.69
CA ALA A 485 -6.15 18.72 1.21
C ALA A 485 -7.68 18.93 1.17
N ASN A 486 -8.30 18.50 0.09
CA ASN A 486 -9.75 18.34 0.06
C ASN A 486 -10.13 17.10 0.87
N ALA A 487 -10.75 17.27 2.03
CA ALA A 487 -11.12 16.18 2.93
C ALA A 487 -12.07 15.14 2.27
N ALA A 488 -12.93 15.57 1.34
CA ALA A 488 -13.77 14.66 0.57
C ALA A 488 -12.99 13.80 -0.42
N GLY A 489 -11.78 14.24 -0.81
CA GLY A 489 -10.96 13.56 -1.79
C GLY A 489 -11.53 13.58 -3.21
N CYS A 490 -10.98 12.74 -4.07
CA CYS A 490 -11.45 12.47 -5.43
C CYS A 490 -11.08 11.02 -5.82
N ASN A 491 -11.42 10.59 -7.01
CA ASN A 491 -11.13 9.21 -7.49
C ASN A 491 -9.64 8.88 -7.55
N GLU A 492 -8.75 9.89 -7.60
CA GLU A 492 -7.30 9.76 -7.72
C GLU A 492 -6.56 9.85 -6.37
N CYS A 493 -7.29 9.92 -5.24
CA CYS A 493 -6.65 10.16 -3.96
C CYS A 493 -7.45 9.62 -2.76
N THR A 494 -6.79 9.57 -1.61
CA THR A 494 -7.42 9.24 -0.33
C THR A 494 -7.40 10.48 0.56
N GLY A 495 -8.59 11.07 0.82
CA GLY A 495 -8.72 12.24 1.69
C GLY A 495 -7.88 13.45 1.25
N GLY A 496 -7.78 13.70 -0.07
CA GLY A 496 -7.03 14.81 -0.64
C GLY A 496 -5.53 14.60 -0.79
N TYR A 497 -5.00 13.39 -0.48
CA TYR A 497 -3.59 13.05 -0.62
C TYR A 497 -3.38 11.86 -1.54
N SER A 498 -2.27 11.88 -2.30
CA SER A 498 -1.88 10.79 -3.20
C SER A 498 -0.35 10.71 -3.30
N GLY A 499 0.21 9.61 -2.76
CA GLY A 499 1.65 9.38 -2.67
C GLY A 499 2.35 10.17 -1.57
N ARG A 500 3.67 10.03 -1.49
CA ARG A 500 4.51 10.62 -0.44
C ARG A 500 5.68 11.37 -1.03
N VAL A 501 6.27 12.28 -0.24
CA VAL A 501 7.48 13.03 -0.55
C VAL A 501 8.42 13.02 0.66
N GLY A 502 9.72 12.89 0.41
CA GLY A 502 10.74 13.02 1.46
C GLY A 502 10.94 14.47 1.88
N ILE A 503 11.14 14.65 3.18
CA ILE A 503 11.62 15.89 3.80
C ILE A 503 12.96 15.54 4.40
N TYR A 504 13.99 16.30 4.06
CA TYR A 504 15.37 15.97 4.38
C TYR A 504 16.09 17.10 5.11
N GLU A 505 16.92 16.70 6.07
CA GLU A 505 17.96 17.50 6.69
C GLU A 505 19.28 16.84 6.35
N VAL A 506 20.14 17.50 5.57
CA VAL A 506 21.36 16.92 5.03
C VAL A 506 22.57 17.65 5.61
N MET A 507 23.29 16.99 6.52
CA MET A 507 24.48 17.52 7.19
C MET A 507 25.74 16.90 6.57
N ALA A 508 26.44 17.70 5.76
CA ALA A 508 27.74 17.33 5.21
C ALA A 508 28.85 17.69 6.20
N PHE A 509 29.84 16.80 6.34
CA PHE A 509 30.95 17.00 7.26
C PHE A 509 32.07 17.80 6.63
N ASN A 510 32.55 18.79 7.37
CA ASN A 510 33.72 19.61 7.08
C ASN A 510 34.66 19.67 8.30
N THR A 511 35.76 20.36 8.19
CA THR A 511 36.78 20.48 9.25
C THR A 511 36.19 21.11 10.54
N GLU A 512 35.36 22.14 10.41
CA GLU A 512 34.77 22.83 11.57
C GLU A 512 33.84 21.90 12.39
N LEU A 513 33.01 21.11 11.71
CA LEU A 513 32.16 20.13 12.37
C LEU A 513 32.97 19.01 12.99
N ALA A 514 34.03 18.56 12.31
CA ALA A 514 34.94 17.55 12.85
C ALA A 514 35.63 18.03 14.16
N GLU A 515 36.12 19.26 14.18
CA GLU A 515 36.71 19.88 15.38
C GLU A 515 35.69 20.02 16.51
N ALA A 516 34.46 20.46 16.20
CA ALA A 516 33.40 20.56 17.19
C ALA A 516 33.05 19.20 17.82
N ILE A 517 33.03 18.14 17.02
CA ILE A 517 32.81 16.76 17.49
C ILE A 517 33.95 16.32 18.41
N MET A 518 35.20 16.58 18.03
CA MET A 518 36.36 16.26 18.85
C MET A 518 36.33 17.00 20.21
N GLN A 519 35.76 18.20 20.24
CA GLN A 519 35.56 18.99 21.46
C GLN A 519 34.30 18.60 22.24
N ARG A 520 33.59 17.55 21.81
CA ARG A 520 32.32 17.09 22.42
C ARG A 520 31.26 18.19 22.48
N ALA A 521 31.11 18.95 21.39
CA ALA A 521 30.13 20.02 21.26
C ALA A 521 28.68 19.49 21.48
N SER A 522 27.82 20.34 22.03
CA SER A 522 26.41 20.02 22.24
C SER A 522 25.65 19.93 20.92
N ILE A 523 24.47 19.28 20.94
CA ILE A 523 23.55 19.17 19.79
C ILE A 523 23.33 20.55 19.15
N HIS A 524 23.02 21.58 19.95
CA HIS A 524 22.76 22.93 19.47
C HIS A 524 23.98 23.60 18.81
N GLN A 525 25.19 23.30 19.29
CA GLN A 525 26.42 23.81 18.67
C GLN A 525 26.66 23.15 17.32
N ILE A 526 26.49 21.83 17.22
CA ILE A 526 26.63 21.08 15.96
C ILE A 526 25.58 21.56 14.96
N GLU A 527 24.32 21.70 15.37
CA GLU A 527 23.25 22.19 14.50
C GLU A 527 23.52 23.61 13.98
N ARG A 528 23.95 24.52 14.87
CA ARG A 528 24.27 25.90 14.49
C ARG A 528 25.41 25.96 13.47
N LEU A 529 26.46 25.17 13.66
CA LEU A 529 27.56 25.09 12.71
C LEU A 529 27.12 24.48 11.37
N ALA A 530 26.32 23.41 11.42
CA ALA A 530 25.77 22.81 10.21
C ALA A 530 24.88 23.77 9.43
N LYS A 531 24.04 24.55 10.11
CA LYS A 531 23.22 25.62 9.48
C LYS A 531 24.07 26.73 8.89
N ALA A 532 25.13 27.16 9.55
CA ALA A 532 26.08 28.13 9.00
C ALA A 532 26.76 27.63 7.74
N ASN A 533 26.92 26.30 7.60
CA ASN A 533 27.45 25.62 6.40
C ASN A 533 26.37 25.26 5.36
N GLY A 534 25.16 25.83 5.47
CA GLY A 534 24.07 25.69 4.49
C GLY A 534 23.15 24.49 4.70
N MET A 535 23.20 23.80 5.84
CA MET A 535 22.21 22.78 6.18
C MET A 535 20.85 23.43 6.42
N GLN A 536 19.81 22.92 5.76
CA GLN A 536 18.43 23.19 6.10
C GLN A 536 17.94 22.13 7.08
N THR A 537 17.23 22.56 8.13
CA THR A 537 16.57 21.65 9.07
C THR A 537 15.38 20.94 8.41
N LEU A 538 14.90 19.86 9.01
CA LEU A 538 13.65 19.19 8.56
C LEU A 538 12.48 20.18 8.48
N GLN A 539 12.40 21.12 9.43
CA GLN A 539 11.35 22.13 9.48
C GLN A 539 11.44 23.10 8.28
N GLU A 540 12.63 23.65 8.02
CA GLU A 540 12.88 24.55 6.88
C GLU A 540 12.62 23.85 5.54
N SER A 541 13.11 22.62 5.38
CA SER A 541 12.85 21.79 4.19
C SER A 541 11.36 21.46 4.02
N GLY A 542 10.63 21.21 5.11
CA GLY A 542 9.19 21.00 5.09
C GLY A 542 8.42 22.24 4.66
N LEU A 543 8.78 23.41 5.16
CA LEU A 543 8.16 24.69 4.78
C LEU A 543 8.42 25.05 3.31
N GLU A 544 9.57 24.65 2.76
CA GLU A 544 9.83 24.78 1.31
C GLU A 544 8.83 23.93 0.51
N LYS A 545 8.58 22.67 0.90
CA LYS A 545 7.56 21.80 0.27
C LYS A 545 6.13 22.33 0.42
N LEU A 546 5.83 23.05 1.50
CA LEU A 546 4.56 23.75 1.67
C LEU A 546 4.40 24.90 0.67
N ARG A 547 5.45 25.74 0.49
CA ARG A 547 5.44 26.82 -0.51
C ARG A 547 5.31 26.30 -1.95
N GLU A 548 5.93 25.17 -2.25
CA GLU A 548 5.79 24.50 -3.55
C GLU A 548 4.40 23.87 -3.76
N GLY A 549 3.54 23.86 -2.74
CA GLY A 549 2.21 23.25 -2.81
C GLY A 549 2.23 21.72 -3.00
N ILE A 550 3.31 21.09 -2.54
CA ILE A 550 3.49 19.62 -2.58
C ILE A 550 2.77 18.94 -1.41
N THR A 551 2.81 19.56 -0.22
CA THR A 551 2.15 19.06 0.98
C THR A 551 1.37 20.18 1.67
N SER A 552 0.61 19.87 2.71
CA SER A 552 -0.14 20.83 3.50
C SER A 552 0.53 21.11 4.86
N PHE A 553 0.17 22.23 5.50
CA PHE A 553 0.69 22.55 6.82
C PHE A 553 0.22 21.54 7.88
N ALA A 554 -1.02 21.10 7.81
CA ALA A 554 -1.55 20.06 8.69
C ALA A 554 -0.76 18.75 8.60
N GLU A 555 -0.31 18.37 7.41
CA GLU A 555 0.53 17.19 7.22
C GLU A 555 1.94 17.41 7.78
N LEU A 556 2.52 18.60 7.62
CA LEU A 556 3.81 18.93 8.23
C LEU A 556 3.75 18.86 9.75
N GLN A 557 2.70 19.41 10.39
CA GLN A 557 2.49 19.30 11.84
C GLN A 557 2.35 17.86 12.31
N ARG A 558 1.84 16.96 11.47
CA ARG A 558 1.73 15.54 11.80
C ARG A 558 3.09 14.83 11.82
N VAL A 559 4.04 15.23 10.97
CA VAL A 559 5.30 14.52 10.76
C VAL A 559 6.53 15.23 11.34
N LEU A 560 6.42 16.52 11.60
CA LEU A 560 7.46 17.37 12.16
C LEU A 560 7.00 18.02 13.46
N TYR A 561 7.96 18.35 14.34
CA TYR A 561 7.72 19.17 15.52
C TYR A 561 7.90 20.65 15.15
N PHE A 562 6.89 21.47 15.43
CA PHE A 562 6.90 22.92 15.23
C PHE A 562 6.79 23.65 16.55
#